data_b303e146250b52e7021ccfbd713ca4c5
#
_entry.id   b303e146250b52e7021ccfbd713ca4c5
#
_cell.length_a   1.000
_cell.length_b   1.000
_cell.length_c   1.000
_cell.angle_alpha   90.00
_cell.angle_beta   90.00
_cell.angle_gamma   90.00
#
_symmetry.space_group_name_H-M   'P 1'
#
loop_
_entity.id
_entity.type
_entity.pdbx_description
1 polymer ?
#
loop_
_entity_poly.entity_id
_entity_poly.type
_entity_poly.pdbx_seq_one_letter_code
_entity_poly.pdbx_strand_id
1 'polypeptide(L)'
;VVRDALSELERDGYLERVRGIGTLVNRDVVQLKNRMDQKLEFYKMIRAIGKEPRSDNLSVTREIASPALAEKLQLPTDAPQTLVFVRRRVMADDTPVLFSTDILPLSLFDNKRLEGIDFSQPIFDIAARHCHTEVTETVAHLHAVSGPAGIRRQLALRPEQALLQLEEICYSRLCKPVLCCQTYYTDFFDFAMVRKLL
;
A
#
# COMPACT_ATOMS: atom_id res chain seq x y z
N VAL A 1 -1.84 4.53 -29.83
CA VAL A 1 -1.32 5.34 -28.68
C VAL A 1 -2.39 6.29 -28.12
N VAL A 2 -2.90 7.31 -28.87
CA VAL A 2 -3.90 8.27 -28.32
C VAL A 2 -5.22 7.57 -27.97
N ARG A 3 -5.70 6.67 -28.83
CA ARG A 3 -6.94 5.92 -28.59
C ARG A 3 -6.85 5.03 -27.36
N ASP A 4 -5.71 4.40 -27.15
CA ASP A 4 -5.47 3.51 -26.01
C ASP A 4 -5.43 4.30 -24.70
N ALA A 5 -4.73 5.44 -24.70
CA ALA A 5 -4.69 6.35 -23.55
C ALA A 5 -6.09 6.88 -23.18
N LEU A 6 -6.91 7.26 -24.20
CA LEU A 6 -8.29 7.66 -23.93
C LEU A 6 -9.13 6.52 -23.39
N SER A 7 -8.91 5.27 -23.84
CA SER A 7 -9.63 4.10 -23.32
C SER A 7 -9.24 3.79 -21.88
N GLU A 8 -7.99 3.99 -21.49
CA GLU A 8 -7.54 3.87 -20.10
C GLU A 8 -8.18 4.94 -19.20
N LEU A 9 -8.14 6.20 -19.63
CA LEU A 9 -8.77 7.29 -18.88
C LEU A 9 -10.28 7.10 -18.74
N GLU A 10 -10.95 6.55 -19.76
CA GLU A 10 -12.36 6.20 -19.69
C GLU A 10 -12.62 5.04 -18.73
N ARG A 11 -11.79 3.98 -18.77
CA ARG A 11 -11.85 2.86 -17.83
C ARG A 11 -11.69 3.34 -16.38
N ASP A 12 -10.77 4.27 -16.16
CA ASP A 12 -10.47 4.83 -14.85
C ASP A 12 -11.47 5.91 -14.39
N GLY A 13 -12.46 6.22 -15.23
CA GLY A 13 -13.55 7.15 -14.93
C GLY A 13 -13.22 8.63 -15.05
N TYR A 14 -12.04 9.00 -15.58
CA TYR A 14 -11.67 10.40 -15.80
C TYR A 14 -12.43 11.07 -16.95
N LEU A 15 -12.88 10.28 -17.90
CA LEU A 15 -13.66 10.76 -19.04
C LEU A 15 -14.69 9.72 -19.50
N GLU A 16 -15.62 10.17 -20.34
CA GLU A 16 -16.61 9.33 -21.01
C GLU A 16 -16.73 9.78 -22.46
N ARG A 17 -16.75 8.82 -23.40
CA ARG A 17 -16.93 9.07 -24.84
C ARG A 17 -18.37 8.81 -25.22
N VAL A 18 -19.11 9.86 -25.54
CA VAL A 18 -20.53 9.79 -25.89
C VAL A 18 -20.68 10.04 -27.38
N ARG A 19 -21.30 9.08 -28.08
CA ARG A 19 -21.54 9.18 -29.54
C ARG A 19 -22.39 10.40 -29.87
N GLY A 20 -21.91 11.23 -30.80
CA GLY A 20 -22.60 12.45 -31.22
C GLY A 20 -22.39 13.67 -30.31
N ILE A 21 -21.80 13.50 -29.14
CA ILE A 21 -21.51 14.59 -28.19
C ILE A 21 -20.01 14.87 -28.11
N GLY A 22 -19.20 13.81 -28.08
CA GLY A 22 -17.75 13.93 -27.96
C GLY A 22 -17.21 13.28 -26.68
N THR A 23 -16.07 13.79 -26.22
CA THR A 23 -15.41 13.32 -24.97
C THR A 23 -15.72 14.28 -23.82
N LEU A 24 -16.35 13.79 -22.78
CA LEU A 24 -16.70 14.54 -21.59
C LEU A 24 -15.70 14.21 -20.47
N VAL A 25 -15.20 15.21 -19.76
CA VAL A 25 -14.30 15.05 -18.62
C VAL A 25 -15.08 15.06 -17.31
N ASN A 26 -14.90 14.03 -16.49
CA ASN A 26 -15.47 13.98 -15.15
C ASN A 26 -14.57 14.78 -14.18
N ARG A 27 -14.95 16.04 -13.95
CA ARG A 27 -14.16 16.97 -13.14
C ARG A 27 -14.03 16.51 -11.68
N ASP A 28 -15.04 15.86 -11.12
CA ASP A 28 -15.03 15.40 -9.73
C ASP A 28 -14.00 14.27 -9.55
N VAL A 29 -13.92 13.34 -10.51
CA VAL A 29 -12.91 12.27 -10.50
C VAL A 29 -11.49 12.82 -10.62
N VAL A 30 -11.28 13.84 -11.45
CA VAL A 30 -9.97 14.49 -11.63
C VAL A 30 -9.47 15.14 -10.34
N GLN A 31 -10.38 15.59 -9.47
CA GLN A 31 -10.03 16.25 -8.21
C GLN A 31 -9.77 15.28 -7.05
N LEU A 32 -10.08 13.99 -7.19
CA LEU A 32 -9.84 12.99 -6.14
C LEU A 32 -8.33 12.80 -5.90
N LYS A 33 -7.90 12.99 -4.64
CA LYS A 33 -6.47 12.90 -4.28
C LYS A 33 -6.06 11.50 -3.81
N ASN A 34 -6.96 10.79 -3.12
CA ASN A 34 -6.67 9.51 -2.48
C ASN A 34 -7.65 8.45 -2.99
N ARG A 35 -7.48 8.02 -4.23
CA ARG A 35 -8.30 6.96 -4.83
C ARG A 35 -7.86 5.59 -4.32
N MET A 36 -8.78 4.85 -3.69
CA MET A 36 -8.51 3.50 -3.19
C MET A 36 -8.47 2.45 -4.29
N ASP A 37 -9.09 2.71 -5.43
CA ASP A 37 -9.04 1.87 -6.61
C ASP A 37 -7.72 2.02 -7.40
N GLN A 38 -6.83 2.91 -6.94
CA GLN A 38 -5.47 3.08 -7.45
C GLN A 38 -4.49 3.03 -6.29
N LYS A 39 -3.49 2.16 -6.38
CA LYS A 39 -2.46 2.07 -5.34
C LYS A 39 -1.51 3.26 -5.43
N LEU A 40 -1.57 4.14 -4.46
CA LEU A 40 -0.63 5.24 -4.29
C LEU A 40 0.30 4.96 -3.10
N GLU A 41 1.54 5.37 -3.24
CA GLU A 41 2.54 5.30 -2.18
C GLU A 41 2.24 6.39 -1.13
N PHE A 42 2.37 6.06 0.17
CA PHE A 42 1.96 6.92 1.30
C PHE A 42 2.58 8.32 1.25
N TYR A 43 3.87 8.42 0.92
CA TYR A 43 4.57 9.69 0.89
C TYR A 43 4.06 10.59 -0.23
N LYS A 44 3.68 9.98 -1.39
CA LYS A 44 3.04 10.73 -2.49
C LYS A 44 1.67 11.25 -2.07
N MET A 45 0.88 10.43 -1.37
CA MET A 45 -0.44 10.84 -0.86
C MET A 45 -0.32 12.04 0.10
N ILE A 46 0.65 12.00 1.03
CA ILE A 46 0.88 13.07 2.00
C ILE A 46 1.37 14.35 1.31
N ARG A 47 2.31 14.24 0.35
CA ARG A 47 2.77 15.40 -0.42
C ARG A 47 1.68 16.02 -1.29
N ALA A 48 0.77 15.22 -1.84
CA ALA A 48 -0.34 15.72 -2.68
C ALA A 48 -1.31 16.66 -1.93
N ILE A 49 -1.30 16.62 -0.60
CA ILE A 49 -2.09 17.52 0.26
C ILE A 49 -1.24 18.61 0.91
N GLY A 50 0.03 18.79 0.45
CA GLY A 50 0.91 19.87 0.89
C GLY A 50 1.59 19.64 2.23
N LYS A 51 1.73 18.37 2.66
CA LYS A 51 2.40 17.99 3.91
C LYS A 51 3.71 17.26 3.65
N GLU A 52 4.65 17.33 4.60
CA GLU A 52 5.92 16.62 4.53
C GLU A 52 5.81 15.24 5.20
N PRO A 53 6.00 14.15 4.44
CA PRO A 53 5.98 12.81 4.99
C PRO A 53 7.33 12.47 5.62
N ARG A 54 7.30 11.80 6.77
CA ARG A 54 8.44 11.11 7.34
C ARG A 54 8.01 9.82 8.01
N SER A 55 8.90 8.85 8.12
CA SER A 55 8.66 7.68 8.97
C SER A 55 9.53 7.72 10.21
N ASP A 56 8.98 7.25 11.30
CA ASP A 56 9.68 7.04 12.56
C ASP A 56 9.22 5.71 13.20
N ASN A 57 9.76 5.39 14.38
CA ASN A 57 9.50 4.12 15.06
C ASN A 57 9.71 2.91 14.13
N LEU A 58 10.72 3.01 13.25
CA LEU A 58 11.09 1.97 12.32
C LEU A 58 11.67 0.76 13.08
N SER A 59 11.12 -0.41 12.78
CA SER A 59 11.62 -1.69 13.28
C SER A 59 11.68 -2.69 12.13
N VAL A 60 12.84 -3.35 11.99
CA VAL A 60 13.04 -4.43 11.00
C VAL A 60 13.40 -5.70 11.76
N THR A 61 12.57 -6.73 11.65
CA THR A 61 12.78 -8.03 12.32
C THR A 61 12.75 -9.18 11.31
N ARG A 62 13.40 -10.29 11.67
CA ARG A 62 13.31 -11.56 10.93
C ARG A 62 12.54 -12.56 11.77
N GLU A 63 11.52 -13.16 11.19
CA GLU A 63 10.64 -14.08 11.88
C GLU A 63 10.36 -15.29 10.96
N ILE A 64 10.13 -16.47 11.55
CA ILE A 64 9.70 -17.63 10.76
C ILE A 64 8.25 -17.42 10.33
N ALA A 65 7.96 -17.73 9.08
CA ALA A 65 6.63 -17.61 8.52
C ALA A 65 5.63 -18.48 9.30
N SER A 66 4.52 -17.86 9.73
CA SER A 66 3.38 -18.64 10.20
C SER A 66 2.74 -19.40 9.04
N PRO A 67 2.02 -20.51 9.29
CA PRO A 67 1.32 -21.25 8.22
C PRO A 67 0.44 -20.34 7.34
N ALA A 68 -0.30 -19.41 7.95
CA ALA A 68 -1.16 -18.48 7.24
C ALA A 68 -0.40 -17.50 6.34
N LEU A 69 0.77 -17.00 6.78
CA LEU A 69 1.61 -16.13 5.96
C LEU A 69 2.32 -16.91 4.85
N ALA A 70 2.75 -18.14 5.14
CA ALA A 70 3.34 -19.03 4.13
C ALA A 70 2.35 -19.33 3.01
N GLU A 71 1.09 -19.60 3.35
CA GLU A 71 0.00 -19.81 2.37
C GLU A 71 -0.26 -18.54 1.55
N LYS A 72 -0.45 -17.38 2.21
CA LYS A 72 -0.70 -16.09 1.53
C LYS A 72 0.41 -15.72 0.54
N LEU A 73 1.65 -16.00 0.90
CA LEU A 73 2.84 -15.71 0.07
C LEU A 73 3.24 -16.89 -0.83
N GLN A 74 2.48 -17.99 -0.82
CA GLN A 74 2.74 -19.20 -1.62
C GLN A 74 4.20 -19.70 -1.45
N LEU A 75 4.69 -19.68 -0.20
CA LEU A 75 6.06 -20.07 0.11
C LEU A 75 6.24 -21.60 0.04
N PRO A 76 7.46 -22.08 -0.27
CA PRO A 76 7.80 -23.50 -0.18
C PRO A 76 7.52 -24.05 1.22
N THR A 77 6.99 -25.27 1.30
CA THR A 77 6.63 -25.93 2.56
C THR A 77 7.62 -27.00 3.01
N ASP A 78 8.65 -27.25 2.24
CA ASP A 78 9.71 -28.23 2.47
C ASP A 78 10.68 -27.82 3.58
N ALA A 79 10.75 -26.54 3.91
CA ALA A 79 11.58 -26.00 4.99
C ALA A 79 10.98 -24.71 5.58
N PRO A 80 11.32 -24.38 6.86
CA PRO A 80 10.91 -23.11 7.44
C PRO A 80 11.39 -21.92 6.64
N GLN A 81 10.48 -21.02 6.31
CA GLN A 81 10.74 -19.81 5.54
C GLN A 81 10.88 -18.60 6.48
N THR A 82 11.92 -17.80 6.25
CA THR A 82 12.14 -16.56 7.02
C THR A 82 11.50 -15.38 6.30
N LEU A 83 10.76 -14.58 7.05
CA LEU A 83 10.16 -13.32 6.60
C LEU A 83 10.85 -12.13 7.23
N VAL A 84 10.91 -11.04 6.51
CA VAL A 84 11.36 -9.72 6.96
C VAL A 84 10.12 -8.89 7.24
N PHE A 85 9.98 -8.43 8.48
CA PHE A 85 8.91 -7.54 8.90
C PHE A 85 9.47 -6.13 9.03
N VAL A 86 8.93 -5.20 8.26
CA VAL A 86 9.25 -3.78 8.31
C VAL A 86 8.07 -3.05 8.91
N ARG A 87 8.21 -2.59 10.15
CA ARG A 87 7.14 -1.86 10.86
C ARG A 87 7.55 -0.41 10.99
N ARG A 88 6.65 0.50 10.65
CA ARG A 88 6.91 1.93 10.75
C ARG A 88 5.65 2.73 11.03
N ARG A 89 5.82 3.82 11.74
CA ARG A 89 4.83 4.88 11.83
C ARG A 89 5.14 5.93 10.78
N VAL A 90 4.12 6.38 10.05
CA VAL A 90 4.26 7.47 9.08
C VAL A 90 3.58 8.72 9.61
N MET A 91 4.27 9.82 9.47
CA MET A 91 3.88 11.15 9.91
C MET A 91 3.59 12.04 8.71
N ALA A 92 2.62 12.93 8.86
CA ALA A 92 2.43 14.11 7.99
C ALA A 92 2.75 15.34 8.83
N ASP A 93 3.87 16.00 8.57
CA ASP A 93 4.48 16.97 9.49
C ASP A 93 4.67 16.30 10.87
N ASP A 94 4.01 16.83 11.91
CA ASP A 94 4.06 16.29 13.28
C ASP A 94 2.87 15.41 13.66
N THR A 95 1.97 15.12 12.71
CA THR A 95 0.79 14.31 12.94
C THR A 95 1.02 12.85 12.52
N PRO A 96 0.86 11.85 13.41
CA PRO A 96 0.88 10.45 13.03
C PRO A 96 -0.37 10.10 12.22
N VAL A 97 -0.20 9.59 11.00
CA VAL A 97 -1.31 9.39 10.05
C VAL A 97 -1.56 7.95 9.69
N LEU A 98 -0.54 7.09 9.77
CA LEU A 98 -0.70 5.66 9.57
C LEU A 98 0.41 4.86 10.26
N PHE A 99 0.14 3.58 10.47
CA PHE A 99 1.12 2.57 10.88
C PHE A 99 1.09 1.42 9.90
N SER A 100 2.25 1.06 9.32
CA SER A 100 2.35 -0.06 8.40
C SER A 100 3.23 -1.18 8.93
N THR A 101 2.87 -2.39 8.56
CA THR A 101 3.70 -3.58 8.65
C THR A 101 3.79 -4.18 7.25
N ASP A 102 4.99 -4.15 6.68
CA ASP A 102 5.29 -4.73 5.38
C ASP A 102 6.08 -6.03 5.60
N ILE A 103 5.70 -7.12 4.94
CA ILE A 103 6.21 -8.48 5.19
C ILE A 103 6.70 -9.08 3.88
N LEU A 104 8.01 -9.30 3.77
CA LEU A 104 8.64 -9.85 2.56
C LEU A 104 9.37 -11.15 2.89
N PRO A 105 9.36 -12.15 1.98
CA PRO A 105 10.26 -13.29 2.09
C PRO A 105 11.74 -12.86 2.07
N LEU A 106 12.53 -13.31 3.04
CA LEU A 106 13.98 -13.02 3.06
C LEU A 106 14.67 -13.58 1.81
N SER A 107 14.12 -14.61 1.20
CA SER A 107 14.63 -15.23 -0.02
C SER A 107 14.59 -14.32 -1.25
N LEU A 108 13.80 -13.24 -1.23
CA LEU A 108 13.75 -12.24 -2.31
C LEU A 108 14.94 -11.27 -2.26
N PHE A 109 15.56 -11.08 -1.09
CA PHE A 109 16.67 -10.15 -0.94
C PHE A 109 17.97 -10.76 -1.45
N ASP A 110 18.82 -9.93 -2.06
CA ASP A 110 20.13 -10.33 -2.58
C ASP A 110 20.98 -10.99 -1.49
N ASN A 111 21.42 -12.21 -1.77
CA ASN A 111 22.17 -13.04 -0.84
C ASN A 111 21.53 -13.19 0.56
N LYS A 112 20.22 -12.97 0.68
CA LYS A 112 19.46 -12.95 1.95
C LYS A 112 20.03 -11.96 2.97
N ARG A 113 20.57 -10.84 2.48
CA ARG A 113 21.20 -9.78 3.31
C ARG A 113 20.32 -8.55 3.38
N LEU A 114 20.34 -7.88 4.53
CA LEU A 114 19.58 -6.65 4.79
C LEU A 114 20.49 -5.47 5.13
N GLU A 115 21.80 -5.72 5.24
CA GLU A 115 22.79 -4.71 5.61
C GLU A 115 22.88 -3.61 4.54
N GLY A 116 22.85 -2.36 4.96
CA GLY A 116 22.92 -1.20 4.08
C GLY A 116 21.61 -0.82 3.39
N ILE A 117 20.51 -1.54 3.64
CA ILE A 117 19.21 -1.18 3.11
C ILE A 117 18.56 -0.14 4.03
N ASP A 118 18.19 1.00 3.46
CA ASP A 118 17.42 2.03 4.16
C ASP A 118 15.91 1.68 4.11
N PHE A 119 15.43 1.03 5.16
CA PHE A 119 14.02 0.66 5.29
C PHE A 119 13.08 1.83 5.62
N SER A 120 13.57 3.05 5.74
CA SER A 120 12.69 4.24 5.81
C SER A 120 12.09 4.60 4.44
N GLN A 121 12.69 4.11 3.36
CA GLN A 121 12.21 4.31 1.99
C GLN A 121 10.90 3.56 1.71
N PRO A 122 10.15 3.95 0.66
CA PRO A 122 8.95 3.24 0.22
C PRO A 122 9.21 1.75 -0.02
N ILE A 123 8.32 0.90 0.47
CA ILE A 123 8.55 -0.56 0.41
C ILE A 123 8.62 -1.10 -1.02
N PHE A 124 7.88 -0.51 -1.96
CA PHE A 124 7.93 -0.91 -3.36
C PHE A 124 9.25 -0.54 -4.02
N ASP A 125 9.87 0.58 -3.62
CA ASP A 125 11.21 0.96 -4.08
C ASP A 125 12.27 0.00 -3.53
N ILE A 126 12.12 -0.44 -2.28
CA ILE A 126 12.98 -1.46 -1.67
C ILE A 126 12.85 -2.80 -2.43
N ALA A 127 11.61 -3.23 -2.70
CA ALA A 127 11.35 -4.46 -3.45
C ALA A 127 11.98 -4.41 -4.86
N ALA A 128 11.85 -3.28 -5.56
CA ALA A 128 12.43 -3.11 -6.89
C ALA A 128 13.98 -3.12 -6.87
N ARG A 129 14.60 -2.42 -5.90
CA ARG A 129 16.06 -2.24 -5.87
C ARG A 129 16.81 -3.40 -5.24
N HIS A 130 16.27 -4.03 -4.20
CA HIS A 130 16.96 -5.03 -3.38
C HIS A 130 16.39 -6.44 -3.49
N CYS A 131 15.21 -6.58 -4.11
CA CYS A 131 14.59 -7.88 -4.40
C CYS A 131 14.40 -8.11 -5.90
N HIS A 132 14.83 -7.18 -6.75
CA HIS A 132 14.62 -7.21 -8.21
C HIS A 132 13.17 -7.57 -8.60
N THR A 133 12.23 -7.10 -7.79
CA THR A 133 10.82 -7.44 -7.89
C THR A 133 9.98 -6.17 -8.03
N GLU A 134 9.35 -6.01 -9.20
CA GLU A 134 8.39 -4.95 -9.44
C GLU A 134 7.00 -5.43 -9.03
N VAL A 135 6.37 -4.69 -8.11
CA VAL A 135 4.96 -4.89 -7.74
C VAL A 135 4.09 -4.21 -8.79
N THR A 136 3.18 -4.96 -9.40
CA THR A 136 2.29 -4.45 -10.46
C THR A 136 0.83 -4.39 -10.02
N GLU A 137 0.42 -5.24 -9.09
CA GLU A 137 -0.96 -5.37 -8.63
C GLU A 137 -1.02 -5.60 -7.13
N THR A 138 -2.09 -5.14 -6.51
CA THR A 138 -2.42 -5.48 -5.12
C THR A 138 -3.87 -5.92 -5.00
N VAL A 139 -4.11 -6.91 -4.14
CA VAL A 139 -5.46 -7.26 -3.68
C VAL A 139 -5.58 -6.80 -2.24
N ALA A 140 -6.51 -5.88 -1.98
CA ALA A 140 -6.70 -5.26 -0.69
C ALA A 140 -8.06 -5.61 -0.08
N HIS A 141 -8.05 -6.01 1.19
CA HIS A 141 -9.24 -6.14 2.02
C HIS A 141 -9.31 -4.98 3.01
N LEU A 142 -10.48 -4.35 3.10
CA LEU A 142 -10.69 -3.16 3.90
C LEU A 142 -11.56 -3.49 5.11
N HIS A 143 -11.11 -3.04 6.29
CA HIS A 143 -11.81 -3.28 7.55
C HIS A 143 -11.88 -1.99 8.38
N ALA A 144 -13.06 -1.67 8.89
CA ALA A 144 -13.22 -0.65 9.92
C ALA A 144 -12.94 -1.29 11.28
N VAL A 145 -11.92 -0.82 11.99
CA VAL A 145 -11.47 -1.42 13.25
C VAL A 145 -11.17 -0.37 14.31
N SER A 146 -11.24 -0.77 15.58
CA SER A 146 -10.69 0.04 16.67
C SER A 146 -9.16 -0.05 16.75
N GLY A 147 -8.58 -1.10 16.19
CA GLY A 147 -7.14 -1.37 16.17
C GLY A 147 -6.55 -1.85 17.51
N PRO A 148 -5.39 -2.53 17.45
CA PRO A 148 -4.67 -2.98 18.64
C PRO A 148 -4.21 -1.82 19.53
N ALA A 149 -4.20 -2.00 20.85
CA ALA A 149 -3.81 -0.96 21.80
C ALA A 149 -2.39 -0.38 21.53
N GLY A 150 -1.45 -1.20 21.07
CA GLY A 150 -0.11 -0.76 20.67
C GLY A 150 -0.14 0.22 19.49
N ILE A 151 -0.90 -0.10 18.45
CA ILE A 151 -1.08 0.75 17.26
C ILE A 151 -1.77 2.05 17.63
N ARG A 152 -2.83 2.00 18.44
CA ARG A 152 -3.53 3.19 18.93
C ARG A 152 -2.61 4.15 19.66
N ARG A 153 -1.71 3.64 20.53
CA ARG A 153 -0.70 4.47 21.20
C ARG A 153 0.30 5.09 20.21
N GLN A 154 0.77 4.29 19.23
CA GLN A 154 1.67 4.78 18.18
C GLN A 154 1.07 5.94 17.38
N LEU A 155 -0.24 5.86 17.10
CA LEU A 155 -0.97 6.85 16.33
C LEU A 155 -1.59 7.97 17.20
N ALA A 156 -1.35 7.96 18.51
CA ALA A 156 -1.88 8.95 19.46
C ALA A 156 -3.41 9.13 19.36
N LEU A 157 -4.16 8.00 19.17
CA LEU A 157 -5.59 8.04 18.94
C LEU A 157 -6.39 8.25 20.21
N ARG A 158 -7.49 9.00 20.10
CA ARG A 158 -8.54 9.10 21.12
C ARG A 158 -9.33 7.78 21.19
N PRO A 159 -9.94 7.45 22.34
CA PRO A 159 -10.64 6.18 22.54
C PRO A 159 -11.70 5.86 21.46
N GLU A 160 -12.45 6.84 21.03
CA GLU A 160 -13.57 6.73 20.06
C GLU A 160 -13.12 6.71 18.60
N GLN A 161 -11.86 7.04 18.32
CA GLN A 161 -11.34 7.11 16.94
C GLN A 161 -11.22 5.72 16.33
N ALA A 162 -11.89 5.49 15.21
CA ALA A 162 -11.75 4.29 14.39
C ALA A 162 -10.53 4.40 13.45
N LEU A 163 -10.10 3.25 12.96
CA LEU A 163 -9.08 3.12 11.94
C LEU A 163 -9.65 2.39 10.72
N LEU A 164 -9.17 2.77 9.54
CA LEU A 164 -9.29 1.95 8.36
C LEU A 164 -8.07 1.03 8.30
N GLN A 165 -8.30 -0.27 8.38
CA GLN A 165 -7.26 -1.28 8.19
C GLN A 165 -7.32 -1.79 6.75
N LEU A 166 -6.17 -1.80 6.08
CA LEU A 166 -5.98 -2.52 4.83
C LEU A 166 -5.06 -3.72 5.06
N GLU A 167 -5.54 -4.88 4.61
CA GLU A 167 -4.71 -6.08 4.46
C GLU A 167 -4.51 -6.32 2.97
N GLU A 168 -3.27 -6.28 2.51
CA GLU A 168 -2.95 -6.35 1.10
C GLU A 168 -1.99 -7.49 0.80
N ILE A 169 -2.22 -8.16 -0.33
CA ILE A 169 -1.24 -9.05 -0.96
C ILE A 169 -0.82 -8.38 -2.26
N CYS A 170 0.49 -8.19 -2.42
CA CYS A 170 1.08 -7.54 -3.57
C CYS A 170 1.69 -8.57 -4.50
N TYR A 171 1.46 -8.42 -5.79
CA TYR A 171 1.85 -9.35 -6.83
C TYR A 171 2.84 -8.73 -7.80
N SER A 172 3.78 -9.57 -8.27
CA SER A 172 4.68 -9.23 -9.37
C SER A 172 4.00 -9.39 -10.73
N ARG A 173 4.68 -8.97 -11.81
CA ARG A 173 4.23 -9.18 -13.22
C ARG A 173 3.92 -10.64 -13.57
N LEU A 174 4.49 -11.59 -12.84
CA LEU A 174 4.23 -13.03 -13.02
C LEU A 174 3.08 -13.54 -12.15
N CYS A 175 2.24 -12.64 -11.63
CA CYS A 175 1.14 -12.94 -10.71
C CYS A 175 1.57 -13.75 -9.47
N LYS A 176 2.84 -13.59 -9.04
CA LYS A 176 3.35 -14.24 -7.82
C LYS A 176 3.20 -13.28 -6.64
N PRO A 177 2.68 -13.74 -5.50
CA PRO A 177 2.66 -12.92 -4.29
C PRO A 177 4.09 -12.73 -3.78
N VAL A 178 4.46 -11.48 -3.52
CA VAL A 178 5.84 -11.10 -3.15
C VAL A 178 5.91 -10.30 -1.86
N LEU A 179 4.80 -9.74 -1.43
CA LEU A 179 4.73 -8.87 -0.26
C LEU A 179 3.33 -8.92 0.33
N CYS A 180 3.22 -9.01 1.65
CA CYS A 180 1.99 -8.73 2.38
C CYS A 180 2.14 -7.40 3.11
N CYS A 181 1.10 -6.55 3.08
CA CYS A 181 1.06 -5.32 3.84
C CYS A 181 -0.15 -5.34 4.78
N GLN A 182 0.05 -4.83 6.00
CA GLN A 182 -1.03 -4.50 6.91
C GLN A 182 -0.86 -3.04 7.32
N THR A 183 -1.81 -2.20 6.93
CA THR A 183 -1.74 -0.76 7.18
C THR A 183 -2.96 -0.28 7.93
N TYR A 184 -2.74 0.51 8.98
CA TYR A 184 -3.79 1.18 9.76
C TYR A 184 -3.75 2.67 9.46
N TYR A 185 -4.79 3.18 8.82
CA TYR A 185 -4.94 4.59 8.48
C TYR A 185 -5.83 5.29 9.52
N THR A 186 -5.41 6.48 9.91
CA THR A 186 -6.29 7.39 10.66
C THR A 186 -7.28 8.08 9.73
N ASP A 187 -8.18 8.89 10.28
CA ASP A 187 -9.11 9.76 9.56
C ASP A 187 -8.45 10.97 8.86
N PHE A 188 -7.11 11.00 8.85
CA PHE A 188 -6.35 12.02 8.13
C PHE A 188 -6.54 11.96 6.61
N PHE A 189 -6.73 10.76 6.06
CA PHE A 189 -6.92 10.55 4.62
C PHE A 189 -8.40 10.51 4.29
N ASP A 190 -8.83 11.40 3.38
CA ASP A 190 -10.14 11.32 2.73
C ASP A 190 -10.04 10.35 1.55
N PHE A 191 -10.40 9.10 1.78
CA PHE A 191 -10.37 8.05 0.76
C PHE A 191 -11.63 8.07 -0.09
N ALA A 192 -11.45 8.03 -1.40
CA ALA A 192 -12.52 7.94 -2.38
C ALA A 192 -12.35 6.72 -3.30
N MET A 193 -13.43 6.28 -3.91
CA MET A 193 -13.43 5.19 -4.88
C MET A 193 -14.35 5.54 -6.05
N VAL A 194 -13.87 5.37 -7.27
CA VAL A 194 -14.71 5.51 -8.47
C VAL A 194 -15.40 4.18 -8.73
N ARG A 195 -16.73 4.17 -8.68
CA ARG A 195 -17.55 2.98 -8.91
C ARG A 195 -18.39 3.17 -10.18
N LYS A 196 -18.20 2.31 -11.16
CA LYS A 196 -19.06 2.26 -12.36
C LYS A 196 -20.21 1.31 -12.12
N LEU A 197 -21.38 1.69 -12.60
CA LEU A 197 -22.53 0.78 -12.67
C LEU A 197 -22.33 -0.16 -13.85
N LEU A 198 -22.56 -1.45 -13.64
CA LEU A 198 -22.50 -2.48 -14.67
C LEU A 198 -23.83 -2.61 -15.41
#